data_9b106de0d56dc30cc9d53ba40f8a5750
#
_entry.id   9b106de0d56dc30cc9d53ba40f8a5750
#
_cell.length_a   1.000
_cell.length_b   1.000
_cell.length_c   1.000
_cell.angle_alpha   90.00
_cell.angle_beta   90.00
_cell.angle_gamma   90.00
#
_symmetry.space_group_name_H-M   'P 1'
#
loop_
_entity.id
_entity.type
_entity.pdbx_description
1 polymer ?
#
loop_
_entity_poly.entity_id
_entity_poly.type
_entity_poly.pdbx_seq_one_letter_code
_entity_poly.pdbx_strand_id
1 'polypeptide(L)'
;MDKADRSFLKGVIEGFYGRPWSQQQRLELLGLMQELELNTYLYCPKDDLKHRALWRELYTGDELQGLCTLIESCRTHDIEFLYGVAPGLTIRYSDDSEMELLQARFRQLLDAGC
;
A
#
# COMPACT_ATOMS: atom_id res chain seq x y z
N MET A 1 1.91 -15.00 -15.89
CA MET A 1 1.70 -15.76 -14.63
C MET A 1 0.28 -16.28 -14.57
N ASP A 2 0.11 -17.51 -14.20
CA ASP A 2 -1.21 -18.10 -14.02
C ASP A 2 -1.85 -17.56 -12.73
N LYS A 3 -3.06 -17.01 -12.85
CA LYS A 3 -3.80 -16.48 -11.70
C LYS A 3 -4.20 -17.57 -10.70
N ALA A 4 -4.24 -18.83 -11.12
CA ALA A 4 -4.55 -19.95 -10.23
C ALA A 4 -3.52 -20.16 -9.12
N ASP A 5 -2.29 -19.67 -9.29
CA ASP A 5 -1.21 -19.82 -8.32
C ASP A 5 -1.17 -18.72 -7.25
N ARG A 6 -2.18 -17.88 -7.16
CA ARG A 6 -2.25 -16.81 -6.17
C ARG A 6 -2.60 -17.28 -4.76
N SER A 7 -2.73 -18.60 -4.55
CA SER A 7 -2.92 -19.17 -3.21
C SER A 7 -1.70 -18.95 -2.31
N PHE A 8 -0.51 -18.76 -2.89
CA PHE A 8 0.71 -18.47 -2.14
C PHE A 8 1.22 -17.09 -2.51
N LEU A 9 1.27 -16.18 -1.51
CA LEU A 9 1.77 -14.83 -1.71
C LEU A 9 3.29 -14.82 -1.61
N LYS A 10 3.93 -14.34 -2.67
CA LYS A 10 5.39 -14.18 -2.72
C LYS A 10 5.70 -12.82 -3.31
N GLY A 11 6.49 -12.04 -2.62
CA GLY A 11 6.71 -10.68 -3.09
C GLY A 11 7.60 -9.86 -2.19
N VAL A 12 7.38 -8.56 -2.22
CA VAL A 12 8.21 -7.56 -1.58
C VAL A 12 7.39 -6.75 -0.60
N ILE A 13 8.00 -6.39 0.52
CA ILE A 13 7.44 -5.49 1.52
C ILE A 13 8.27 -4.21 1.52
N GLU A 14 7.66 -3.09 1.13
CA GLU A 14 8.26 -1.78 1.34
C GLU A 14 7.83 -1.31 2.73
N GLY A 15 8.57 -1.73 3.75
CA GLY A 15 8.19 -1.50 5.15
C GLY A 15 9.32 -0.96 6.03
N PHE A 16 10.45 -0.61 5.45
CA PHE A 16 11.64 -0.18 6.18
C PHE A 16 11.49 1.26 6.72
N TYR A 17 12.30 1.59 7.70
CA TYR A 17 12.48 2.96 8.18
C TYR A 17 13.40 3.71 7.23
N GLY A 18 13.31 5.05 7.27
CA GLY A 18 14.12 5.90 6.43
C GLY A 18 13.40 6.24 5.14
N ARG A 19 14.16 6.78 4.19
CA ARG A 19 13.62 7.31 2.96
C ARG A 19 12.90 6.23 2.14
N PRO A 20 11.61 6.37 1.83
CA PRO A 20 10.91 5.43 0.96
C PRO A 20 11.52 5.39 -0.44
N TRP A 21 11.27 4.32 -1.17
CA TRP A 21 11.61 4.28 -2.58
C TRP A 21 10.89 5.39 -3.35
N SER A 22 11.54 5.91 -4.38
CA SER A 22 10.88 6.82 -5.31
C SER A 22 9.89 6.04 -6.18
N GLN A 23 8.97 6.77 -6.81
CA GLN A 23 8.03 6.15 -7.74
C GLN A 23 8.77 5.44 -8.88
N GLN A 24 9.84 6.05 -9.39
CA GLN A 24 10.67 5.44 -10.42
C GLN A 24 11.26 4.11 -9.97
N GLN A 25 11.80 4.06 -8.76
CA GLN A 25 12.37 2.84 -8.20
C GLN A 25 11.32 1.76 -8.03
N ARG A 26 10.12 2.13 -7.59
CA ARG A 26 9.01 1.18 -7.46
C ARG A 26 8.64 0.56 -8.80
N LEU A 27 8.51 1.39 -9.83
CA LEU A 27 8.15 0.90 -11.16
C LEU A 27 9.22 -0.04 -11.74
N GLU A 28 10.48 0.26 -11.52
CA GLU A 28 11.58 -0.62 -11.93
C GLU A 28 11.53 -1.95 -11.19
N LEU A 29 11.24 -1.91 -9.89
CA LEU A 29 11.11 -3.12 -9.07
C LEU A 29 9.97 -4.01 -9.56
N LEU A 30 8.83 -3.43 -9.97
CA LEU A 30 7.70 -4.20 -10.47
C LEU A 30 8.09 -5.00 -11.72
N GLY A 31 8.90 -4.41 -12.61
CA GLY A 31 9.43 -5.13 -13.78
C GLY A 31 10.26 -6.34 -13.39
N LEU A 32 11.16 -6.17 -12.42
CA LEU A 32 11.97 -7.26 -11.90
C LEU A 32 11.12 -8.33 -11.22
N MET A 33 10.14 -7.91 -10.43
CA MET A 33 9.21 -8.84 -9.76
C MET A 33 8.46 -9.69 -10.79
N GLN A 34 8.02 -9.10 -11.89
CA GLN A 34 7.33 -9.83 -12.93
C GLN A 34 8.25 -10.89 -13.56
N GLU A 35 9.50 -10.55 -13.84
CA GLU A 35 10.49 -11.48 -14.37
C GLU A 35 10.73 -12.66 -13.42
N LEU A 36 10.73 -12.40 -12.12
CA LEU A 36 10.95 -13.42 -11.08
C LEU A 36 9.66 -14.13 -10.68
N GLU A 37 8.55 -13.84 -11.32
CA GLU A 37 7.23 -14.42 -11.03
C GLU A 37 6.76 -14.18 -9.60
N LEU A 38 7.14 -13.02 -9.01
CA LEU A 38 6.60 -12.56 -7.74
C LEU A 38 5.23 -11.93 -7.97
N ASN A 39 4.30 -12.11 -7.04
CA ASN A 39 2.90 -11.76 -7.26
C ASN A 39 2.33 -10.73 -6.28
N THR A 40 3.10 -10.24 -5.31
CA THR A 40 2.56 -9.40 -4.24
C THR A 40 3.52 -8.27 -3.88
N TYR A 41 2.96 -7.07 -3.76
CA TYR A 41 3.68 -5.89 -3.28
C TYR A 41 2.92 -5.31 -2.08
N LEU A 42 3.54 -5.30 -0.91
CA LEU A 42 2.95 -4.70 0.29
C LEU A 42 3.56 -3.33 0.53
N TYR A 43 2.72 -2.31 0.47
CA TYR A 43 3.10 -0.93 0.69
C TYR A 43 2.85 -0.54 2.15
N CYS A 44 3.91 -0.34 2.91
CA CYS A 44 3.83 0.13 4.30
C CYS A 44 5.14 0.80 4.76
N PRO A 45 5.72 1.75 3.99
CA PRO A 45 6.97 2.41 4.41
C PRO A 45 6.73 3.26 5.64
N LYS A 46 7.62 3.15 6.62
CA LYS A 46 7.47 3.83 7.91
C LYS A 46 7.51 5.35 7.79
N ASP A 47 8.20 5.87 6.79
CA ASP A 47 8.29 7.32 6.56
C ASP A 47 7.17 7.88 5.66
N ASP A 48 6.25 7.05 5.21
CA ASP A 48 4.94 7.53 4.79
C ASP A 48 4.15 7.81 6.06
N LEU A 49 4.06 9.09 6.44
CA LEU A 49 3.47 9.46 7.71
C LEU A 49 2.02 9.02 7.84
N LYS A 50 1.29 8.98 6.74
CA LYS A 50 -0.14 8.60 6.76
C LYS A 50 -0.36 7.09 6.90
N HIS A 51 0.68 6.30 6.71
CA HIS A 51 0.63 4.88 7.02
C HIS A 51 0.61 4.64 8.54
N ARG A 52 1.27 5.49 9.33
CA ARG A 52 1.51 5.23 10.75
C ARG A 52 1.20 6.42 11.65
N ALA A 53 2.08 7.44 11.68
CA ALA A 53 1.95 8.56 12.62
C ALA A 53 0.71 9.41 12.38
N LEU A 54 0.38 9.68 11.14
CA LEU A 54 -0.77 10.48 10.72
C LEU A 54 -1.88 9.61 10.11
N TRP A 55 -2.12 8.46 10.69
CA TRP A 55 -3.08 7.49 10.14
C TRP A 55 -4.51 8.03 10.07
N ARG A 56 -4.84 9.03 10.90
CA ARG A 56 -6.17 9.67 10.90
C ARG A 56 -6.42 10.54 9.68
N GLU A 57 -5.35 11.01 9.03
CA GLU A 57 -5.47 11.90 7.88
C GLU A 57 -5.61 11.09 6.60
N LEU A 58 -6.51 11.53 5.73
CA LEU A 58 -6.62 10.94 4.40
C LEU A 58 -5.48 11.46 3.51
N TYR A 59 -5.15 10.71 2.49
CA TYR A 59 -4.21 11.18 1.47
C TYR A 59 -4.82 12.37 0.73
N THR A 60 -3.96 13.32 0.35
CA THR A 60 -4.36 14.43 -0.53
C THR A 60 -4.57 13.91 -1.95
N GLY A 61 -5.14 14.76 -2.82
CA GLY A 61 -5.34 14.39 -4.22
C GLY A 61 -4.05 13.98 -4.92
N ASP A 62 -2.97 14.71 -4.72
CA ASP A 62 -1.68 14.41 -5.34
C ASP A 62 -1.05 13.13 -4.79
N GLU A 63 -1.12 12.93 -3.48
CA GLU A 63 -0.63 11.72 -2.84
C GLU A 63 -1.41 10.50 -3.32
N LEU A 64 -2.72 10.61 -3.37
CA LEU A 64 -3.59 9.54 -3.81
C LEU A 64 -3.35 9.19 -5.29
N GLN A 65 -3.10 10.21 -6.12
CA GLN A 65 -2.77 10.00 -7.53
C GLN A 65 -1.52 9.14 -7.69
N GLY A 66 -0.49 9.38 -6.87
CA GLY A 66 0.72 8.57 -6.87
C GLY A 66 0.45 7.12 -6.50
N LEU A 67 -0.38 6.91 -5.47
CA LEU A 67 -0.78 5.55 -5.07
C LEU A 67 -1.61 4.86 -6.16
N CYS A 68 -2.55 5.57 -6.76
CA CYS A 68 -3.35 5.01 -7.86
C CYS A 68 -2.47 4.59 -9.04
N THR A 69 -1.46 5.37 -9.37
CA THR A 69 -0.49 5.04 -10.42
C THR A 69 0.28 3.76 -10.07
N LEU A 70 0.72 3.65 -8.82
CA LEU A 70 1.42 2.44 -8.36
C LEU A 70 0.52 1.22 -8.38
N ILE A 71 -0.72 1.35 -7.90
CA ILE A 71 -1.71 0.26 -7.90
C ILE A 71 -1.98 -0.23 -9.32
N GLU A 72 -2.19 0.70 -10.25
CA GLU A 72 -2.44 0.35 -11.65
C GLU A 72 -1.21 -0.31 -12.29
N SER A 73 -0.01 0.17 -11.97
CA SER A 73 1.24 -0.45 -12.44
C SER A 73 1.39 -1.87 -11.91
N CYS A 74 1.03 -2.11 -10.66
CA CYS A 74 1.01 -3.47 -10.11
C CYS A 74 0.06 -4.36 -10.91
N ARG A 75 -1.13 -3.85 -11.22
CA ARG A 75 -2.12 -4.61 -11.99
C ARG A 75 -1.60 -4.98 -13.37
N THR A 76 -0.94 -4.05 -14.06
CA THR A 76 -0.39 -4.31 -15.41
C THR A 76 0.77 -5.30 -15.38
N HIS A 77 1.44 -5.45 -14.24
CA HIS A 77 2.53 -6.43 -14.06
C HIS A 77 2.03 -7.74 -13.41
N ASP A 78 0.72 -7.91 -13.30
CA ASP A 78 0.09 -9.08 -12.64
C ASP A 78 0.56 -9.25 -11.19
N ILE A 79 0.70 -8.14 -10.49
CA ILE A 79 1.10 -8.07 -9.09
C ILE A 79 -0.07 -7.52 -8.28
N GLU A 80 -0.41 -8.20 -7.18
CA GLU A 80 -1.41 -7.72 -6.25
C GLU A 80 -0.80 -6.67 -5.31
N PHE A 81 -1.45 -5.51 -5.24
CA PHE A 81 -1.05 -4.44 -4.33
C PHE A 81 -1.77 -4.59 -3.01
N LEU A 82 -1.01 -4.65 -1.92
CA LEU A 82 -1.55 -4.64 -0.57
C LEU A 82 -1.08 -3.39 0.15
N TYR A 83 -1.98 -2.80 0.93
CA TYR A 83 -1.66 -1.62 1.74
C TYR A 83 -1.70 -1.98 3.22
N GLY A 84 -0.66 -1.58 3.95
CA GLY A 84 -0.62 -1.73 5.40
C GLY A 84 -0.81 -0.39 6.09
N VAL A 85 -1.72 -0.32 7.07
CA VAL A 85 -1.85 0.83 7.95
C VAL A 85 -1.52 0.40 9.37
N ALA A 86 -0.79 1.24 10.10
CA ALA A 86 -0.35 0.95 11.46
C ALA A 86 -0.85 2.03 12.42
N PRO A 87 -2.10 1.96 12.90
CA PRO A 87 -2.67 2.96 13.79
C PRO A 87 -2.27 2.79 15.25
N GLY A 88 -1.57 1.71 15.60
CA GLY A 88 -1.38 1.26 16.97
C GLY A 88 -0.63 2.18 17.91
N LEU A 89 0.10 3.19 17.39
CA LEU A 89 0.82 4.14 18.23
C LEU A 89 -0.11 5.01 19.07
N THR A 90 -1.24 5.43 18.50
CA THR A 90 -2.09 6.45 19.11
C THR A 90 -3.59 6.14 19.10
N ILE A 91 -4.00 5.06 18.45
CA ILE A 91 -5.42 4.74 18.31
C ILE A 91 -6.05 4.41 19.67
N ARG A 92 -7.28 4.88 19.87
CA ARG A 92 -8.13 4.52 21.01
C ARG A 92 -9.17 3.52 20.53
N TYR A 93 -8.96 2.27 20.81
CA TYR A 93 -9.83 1.20 20.30
C TYR A 93 -11.27 1.26 20.83
N SER A 94 -11.48 1.89 21.99
CA SER A 94 -12.81 2.04 22.59
C SER A 94 -13.57 3.29 22.08
N ASP A 95 -12.96 4.09 21.22
CA ASP A 95 -13.56 5.33 20.70
C ASP A 95 -14.10 5.08 19.30
N ASP A 96 -15.42 5.15 19.15
CA ASP A 96 -16.10 4.90 17.87
C ASP A 96 -15.68 5.91 16.79
N SER A 97 -15.36 7.16 17.18
CA SER A 97 -14.90 8.15 16.20
C SER A 97 -13.55 7.78 15.60
N GLU A 98 -12.68 7.12 16.35
CA GLU A 98 -11.40 6.59 15.83
C GLU A 98 -11.65 5.46 14.81
N MET A 99 -12.61 4.60 15.08
CA MET A 99 -12.99 3.52 14.14
C MET A 99 -13.55 4.10 12.84
N GLU A 100 -14.32 5.18 12.92
CA GLU A 100 -14.84 5.87 11.74
C GLU A 100 -13.70 6.45 10.88
N LEU A 101 -12.67 7.03 11.51
CA LEU A 101 -11.49 7.53 10.80
C LEU A 101 -10.74 6.41 10.10
N LEU A 102 -10.59 5.28 10.75
CA LEU A 102 -9.92 4.11 10.17
C LEU A 102 -10.72 3.57 8.98
N GLN A 103 -12.04 3.49 9.11
CA GLN A 103 -12.93 3.08 8.02
C GLN A 103 -12.84 4.02 6.83
N ALA A 104 -12.77 5.33 7.08
CA ALA A 104 -12.63 6.32 6.01
C ALA A 104 -11.34 6.12 5.22
N ARG A 105 -10.23 5.79 5.92
CA ARG A 105 -8.95 5.49 5.28
C ARG A 105 -9.06 4.22 4.42
N PHE A 106 -9.65 3.16 4.93
CA PHE A 106 -9.82 1.94 4.16
C PHE A 106 -10.68 2.18 2.93
N ARG A 107 -11.75 2.96 3.08
CA ARG A 107 -12.63 3.29 1.94
C ARG A 107 -11.89 4.08 0.88
N GLN A 108 -11.08 5.05 1.27
CA GLN A 108 -10.27 5.83 0.33
C GLN A 108 -9.36 4.92 -0.51
N LEU A 109 -8.71 3.97 0.13
CA LEU A 109 -7.79 3.06 -0.55
C LEU A 109 -8.52 2.03 -1.42
N LEU A 110 -9.64 1.51 -0.96
CA LEU A 110 -10.46 0.59 -1.75
C LEU A 110 -10.99 1.30 -3.01
N ASP A 111 -11.42 2.55 -2.88
CA ASP A 111 -11.88 3.35 -4.01
C ASP A 111 -10.73 3.66 -4.99
N ALA A 112 -9.48 3.68 -4.50
CA ALA A 112 -8.29 3.85 -5.33
C ALA A 112 -7.86 2.56 -6.05
N GLY A 113 -8.47 1.43 -5.75
CA GLY A 113 -8.22 0.16 -6.43
C GLY A 113 -7.50 -0.91 -5.61
N CYS A 114 -7.30 -0.68 -4.31
CA CYS A 114 -6.71 -1.72 -3.45
C CYS A 114 -7.63 -2.93 -3.28
#